data_ed9b96d62d01351415976fac4325ea89
#
_entry.id   ed9b96d62d01351415976fac4325ea89
#
_cell.length_a   1.000
_cell.length_b   1.000
_cell.length_c   1.000
_cell.angle_alpha   90.00
_cell.angle_beta   90.00
_cell.angle_gamma   90.00
#
_symmetry.space_group_name_H-M   'P 1'
#
loop_
_entity.id
_entity.type
_entity.pdbx_description
1 polymer ?
#
loop_
_entity_poly.entity_id
_entity_poly.type
_entity_poly.pdbx_seq_one_letter_code
_entity_poly.pdbx_strand_id
1 'polypeptide(L)'
;MSINSILINYLFSKGDKKRDKGLQTPVDVERKDDLPYGPHGKCNLLDVYSPKGSQGKLPVIVNIHGGGWVYGTKEVYQFYCMSLAQRGFAVVNFNYRLAPASNFPAPLEDLNQVIH
;
A
#
# COMPACT_ATOMS: atom_id res chain seq x y z
N MET A 1 -20.68 8.00 6.92
CA MET A 1 -19.99 7.86 5.61
C MET A 1 -20.92 8.37 4.53
N SER A 2 -20.43 9.17 3.61
CA SER A 2 -21.27 9.71 2.53
C SER A 2 -21.60 8.62 1.50
N ILE A 3 -22.76 8.75 0.83
CA ILE A 3 -23.17 7.84 -0.23
C ILE A 3 -22.15 7.84 -1.37
N ASN A 4 -21.62 9.01 -1.71
CA ASN A 4 -20.61 9.14 -2.77
C ASN A 4 -19.32 8.38 -2.43
N SER A 5 -18.85 8.45 -1.18
CA SER A 5 -17.67 7.69 -0.75
C SER A 5 -17.90 6.19 -0.82
N ILE A 6 -19.08 5.72 -0.43
CA ILE A 6 -19.44 4.31 -0.52
C ILE A 6 -19.43 3.83 -1.97
N LEU A 7 -20.04 4.62 -2.87
CA LEU A 7 -20.11 4.29 -4.29
C LEU A 7 -18.73 4.25 -4.93
N ILE A 8 -17.89 5.25 -4.66
CA ILE A 8 -16.51 5.30 -5.17
C ILE A 8 -15.72 4.08 -4.71
N ASN A 9 -15.80 3.74 -3.43
CA ASN A 9 -15.12 2.55 -2.89
C ASN A 9 -15.59 1.27 -3.58
N TYR A 10 -16.89 1.11 -3.79
CA TYR A 10 -17.44 -0.07 -4.46
C TYR A 10 -16.93 -0.20 -5.89
N LEU A 11 -17.02 0.87 -6.69
CA LEU A 11 -16.65 0.85 -8.10
C LEU A 11 -15.14 0.60 -8.28
N PHE A 12 -14.31 1.29 -7.53
CA PHE A 12 -12.86 1.13 -7.61
C PHE A 12 -12.41 -0.24 -7.11
N SER A 13 -12.99 -0.72 -6.02
CA SER A 13 -12.69 -2.04 -5.48
C SER A 13 -13.00 -3.16 -6.50
N LYS A 14 -14.14 -3.05 -7.19
CA LYS A 14 -14.52 -4.02 -8.21
C LYS A 14 -13.54 -4.02 -9.40
N GLY A 15 -13.15 -2.84 -9.86
CA GLY A 15 -12.17 -2.69 -10.94
C GLY A 15 -10.80 -3.24 -10.57
N ASP A 16 -10.33 -2.94 -9.36
CA ASP A 16 -9.04 -3.39 -8.86
C ASP A 16 -8.98 -4.92 -8.72
N LYS A 17 -10.02 -5.53 -8.18
CA LYS A 17 -10.11 -6.99 -8.06
C LYS A 17 -10.09 -7.67 -9.42
N LYS A 18 -10.78 -7.09 -10.42
CA LYS A 18 -10.78 -7.62 -11.78
C LYS A 18 -9.40 -7.54 -12.41
N ARG A 19 -8.70 -6.42 -12.23
CA ARG A 19 -7.34 -6.21 -12.74
C ARG A 19 -6.36 -7.23 -12.15
N ASP A 20 -6.46 -7.50 -10.86
CA ASP A 20 -5.52 -8.33 -10.13
C ASP A 20 -5.83 -9.83 -10.19
N LYS A 21 -6.93 -10.20 -10.83
CA LYS A 21 -7.35 -11.60 -10.93
C LYS A 21 -6.27 -12.45 -11.61
N GLY A 22 -5.86 -13.52 -10.91
CA GLY A 22 -4.86 -14.45 -11.43
C GLY A 22 -3.40 -14.03 -11.19
N LEU A 23 -3.16 -12.84 -10.65
CA LEU A 23 -1.79 -12.41 -10.33
C LEU A 23 -1.32 -13.08 -9.04
N GLN A 24 -0.04 -13.40 -8.99
CA GLN A 24 0.59 -14.06 -7.84
C GLN A 24 1.91 -13.38 -7.49
N THR A 25 2.35 -13.57 -6.24
CA THR A 25 3.66 -13.09 -5.81
C THR A 25 4.76 -13.75 -6.64
N PRO A 26 5.65 -12.98 -7.27
CA PRO A 26 6.79 -13.54 -8.00
C PRO A 26 7.70 -14.35 -7.09
N VAL A 27 8.26 -15.44 -7.62
CA VAL A 27 9.11 -16.35 -6.84
C VAL A 27 10.43 -15.72 -6.40
N ASP A 28 10.86 -14.64 -7.07
CA ASP A 28 12.11 -13.93 -6.79
C ASP A 28 11.93 -12.71 -5.87
N VAL A 29 10.73 -12.52 -5.32
CA VAL A 29 10.41 -11.42 -4.40
C VAL A 29 10.12 -11.96 -3.02
N GLU A 30 10.81 -11.39 -2.03
CA GLU A 30 10.51 -11.59 -0.61
C GLU A 30 9.54 -10.50 -0.16
N ARG A 31 8.49 -10.90 0.56
CA ARG A 31 7.52 -9.96 1.10
C ARG A 31 7.33 -10.14 2.59
N LYS A 32 7.18 -9.01 3.28
CA LYS A 32 6.81 -8.96 4.70
C LYS A 32 5.55 -8.12 4.80
N ASP A 33 4.44 -8.75 5.18
CA ASP A 33 3.13 -8.13 5.14
C ASP A 33 2.65 -7.68 6.51
N ASP A 34 1.78 -6.67 6.51
CA ASP A 34 0.99 -6.25 7.66
C ASP A 34 1.83 -5.87 8.88
N LEU A 35 2.92 -5.14 8.62
CA LEU A 35 3.76 -4.61 9.70
C LEU A 35 3.15 -3.31 10.23
N PRO A 36 2.82 -3.24 11.54
CA PRO A 36 2.27 -2.01 12.09
C PRO A 36 3.34 -0.92 12.19
N TYR A 37 2.99 0.29 11.77
CA TYR A 37 3.90 1.44 11.86
C TYR A 37 3.33 2.59 12.70
N GLY A 38 2.08 2.47 13.16
CA GLY A 38 1.42 3.48 13.96
C GLY A 38 0.24 2.91 14.73
N PRO A 39 -0.49 3.75 15.47
CA PRO A 39 -1.50 3.29 16.43
C PRO A 39 -2.89 3.03 15.85
N HIS A 40 -3.09 3.21 14.54
CA HIS A 40 -4.43 3.22 13.95
C HIS A 40 -4.86 1.88 13.33
N GLY A 41 -4.40 0.75 13.88
CA GLY A 41 -4.83 -0.59 13.46
C GLY A 41 -4.56 -0.85 11.99
N LYS A 42 -5.56 -1.34 11.27
CA LYS A 42 -5.43 -1.67 9.83
C LYS A 42 -5.08 -0.48 8.97
N CYS A 43 -5.39 0.73 9.41
CA CYS A 43 -5.03 1.96 8.68
C CYS A 43 -3.54 2.26 8.76
N ASN A 44 -2.80 1.64 9.67
CA ASN A 44 -1.37 1.86 9.85
C ASN A 44 -0.57 0.57 9.70
N LEU A 45 -0.86 -0.20 8.65
CA LEU A 45 -0.08 -1.37 8.27
C LEU A 45 0.71 -1.08 7.01
N LEU A 46 1.91 -1.65 6.92
CA LEU A 46 2.73 -1.57 5.73
C LEU A 46 3.25 -2.95 5.33
N ASP A 47 3.53 -3.08 4.04
CA ASP A 47 4.22 -4.23 3.48
C ASP A 47 5.60 -3.79 2.98
N VAL A 48 6.57 -4.68 3.07
CA VAL A 48 7.90 -4.45 2.49
C VAL A 48 8.17 -5.55 1.47
N TYR A 49 8.56 -5.16 0.27
CA TYR A 49 8.95 -6.07 -0.80
C TYR A 49 10.40 -5.82 -1.18
N SER A 50 11.15 -6.88 -1.40
CA SER A 50 12.55 -6.79 -1.81
C SER A 50 12.95 -8.00 -2.65
N PRO A 51 14.04 -7.91 -3.44
CA PRO A 51 14.55 -9.07 -4.14
C PRO A 51 14.95 -10.16 -3.16
N LYS A 52 14.55 -11.38 -3.45
CA LYS A 52 14.86 -12.53 -2.60
C LYS A 52 16.35 -12.79 -2.56
N GLY A 53 16.88 -12.98 -1.36
CA GLY A 53 18.31 -13.24 -1.18
C GLY A 53 19.22 -12.03 -1.34
N SER A 54 18.65 -10.83 -1.48
CA SER A 54 19.47 -9.62 -1.59
C SER A 54 20.20 -9.33 -0.27
N GLN A 55 21.42 -8.84 -0.40
CA GLN A 55 22.26 -8.47 0.74
C GLN A 55 22.73 -7.03 0.59
N GLY A 56 22.98 -6.37 1.73
CA GLY A 56 23.43 -4.99 1.74
C GLY A 56 22.28 -3.99 1.62
N LYS A 57 22.66 -2.76 1.34
CA LYS A 57 21.69 -1.66 1.24
C LYS A 57 21.10 -1.58 -0.15
N LEU A 58 19.77 -1.49 -0.22
CA LEU A 58 19.03 -1.29 -1.46
C LEU A 58 18.44 0.12 -1.48
N PRO A 59 18.30 0.71 -2.67
CA PRO A 59 17.51 1.94 -2.79
C PRO A 59 16.06 1.63 -2.41
N VAL A 60 15.43 2.57 -1.71
CA VAL A 60 14.09 2.40 -1.16
C VAL A 60 13.09 3.25 -1.94
N ILE A 61 11.97 2.63 -2.32
CA ILE A 61 10.82 3.34 -2.88
C ILE A 61 9.70 3.26 -1.86
N VAL A 62 9.10 4.41 -1.52
CA VAL A 62 7.91 4.47 -0.68
C VAL A 62 6.72 4.70 -1.60
N ASN A 63 5.83 3.73 -1.70
CA ASN A 63 4.65 3.82 -2.55
C ASN A 63 3.47 4.37 -1.75
N ILE A 64 2.89 5.45 -2.24
CA ILE A 64 1.71 6.09 -1.66
C ILE A 64 0.54 5.79 -2.59
N HIS A 65 -0.38 4.92 -2.15
CA HIS A 65 -1.51 4.55 -3.00
C HIS A 65 -2.44 5.73 -3.25
N GLY A 66 -3.04 5.74 -4.45
CA GLY A 66 -4.06 6.71 -4.81
C GLY A 66 -5.44 6.33 -4.34
N GLY A 67 -6.44 7.13 -4.70
CA GLY A 67 -7.85 6.88 -4.37
C GLY A 67 -8.59 8.13 -3.92
N GLY A 68 -8.06 9.33 -4.19
CA GLY A 68 -8.72 10.61 -3.85
C GLY A 68 -8.91 10.80 -2.35
N TRP A 69 -8.06 10.20 -1.52
CA TRP A 69 -8.10 10.25 -0.06
C TRP A 69 -9.32 9.55 0.56
N VAL A 70 -10.18 8.91 -0.24
CA VAL A 70 -11.40 8.22 0.23
C VAL A 70 -11.38 6.72 -0.07
N TYR A 71 -10.41 6.25 -0.86
CA TYR A 71 -10.35 4.87 -1.32
C TYR A 71 -8.91 4.38 -1.39
N GLY A 72 -8.77 3.07 -1.34
CA GLY A 72 -7.51 2.41 -1.62
C GLY A 72 -6.90 1.76 -0.39
N THR A 73 -6.10 0.77 -0.66
CA THR A 73 -5.30 0.05 0.33
C THR A 73 -3.96 -0.30 -0.29
N LYS A 74 -3.03 -0.73 0.55
CA LYS A 74 -1.73 -1.19 0.06
C LYS A 74 -1.86 -2.36 -0.92
N GLU A 75 -2.90 -3.20 -0.78
CA GLU A 75 -3.11 -4.36 -1.64
C GLU A 75 -3.40 -3.98 -3.10
N VAL A 76 -3.93 -2.80 -3.34
CA VAL A 76 -4.25 -2.32 -4.70
C VAL A 76 -2.99 -2.26 -5.58
N TYR A 77 -1.86 -1.89 -5.00
CA TYR A 77 -0.60 -1.71 -5.72
C TYR A 77 0.45 -2.78 -5.42
N GLN A 78 0.07 -3.87 -4.74
CA GLN A 78 1.05 -4.88 -4.32
C GLN A 78 1.83 -5.47 -5.50
N PHE A 79 1.18 -5.77 -6.62
CA PHE A 79 1.87 -6.37 -7.78
C PHE A 79 2.76 -5.37 -8.50
N TYR A 80 2.34 -4.12 -8.58
CA TYR A 80 3.20 -3.05 -9.11
C TYR A 80 4.45 -2.87 -8.23
N CYS A 81 4.28 -2.84 -6.93
CA CYS A 81 5.40 -2.72 -5.99
C CYS A 81 6.34 -3.91 -6.09
N MET A 82 5.81 -5.13 -6.23
CA MET A 82 6.64 -6.30 -6.39
C MET A 82 7.41 -6.30 -7.71
N SER A 83 6.85 -5.72 -8.78
CA SER A 83 7.59 -5.56 -10.04
C SER A 83 8.77 -4.60 -9.88
N LEU A 84 8.64 -3.58 -9.04
CA LEU A 84 9.77 -2.70 -8.71
C LEU A 84 10.82 -3.42 -7.87
N ALA A 85 10.38 -4.26 -6.93
CA ALA A 85 11.30 -5.09 -6.13
C ALA A 85 12.12 -6.03 -7.03
N GLN A 86 11.52 -6.59 -8.08
CA GLN A 86 12.24 -7.43 -9.05
C GLN A 86 13.38 -6.68 -9.75
N ARG A 87 13.32 -5.35 -9.77
CA ARG A 87 14.34 -4.48 -10.41
C ARG A 87 15.41 -3.99 -9.44
N GLY A 88 15.45 -4.52 -8.22
CA GLY A 88 16.50 -4.24 -7.26
C GLY A 88 16.16 -3.20 -6.20
N PHE A 89 14.90 -2.88 -6.00
CA PHE A 89 14.48 -1.91 -4.99
C PHE A 89 13.88 -2.61 -3.77
N ALA A 90 14.08 -2.00 -2.59
CA ALA A 90 13.24 -2.29 -1.44
C ALA A 90 12.03 -1.35 -1.52
N VAL A 91 10.82 -1.89 -1.51
CA VAL A 91 9.60 -1.10 -1.70
C VAL A 91 8.75 -1.18 -0.45
N VAL A 92 8.39 -0.02 0.09
CA VAL A 92 7.47 0.10 1.22
C VAL A 92 6.10 0.53 0.67
N ASN A 93 5.09 -0.29 0.92
CA ASN A 93 3.73 -0.09 0.44
C ASN A 93 2.82 -0.09 1.66
N PHE A 94 2.11 1.01 1.93
CA PHE A 94 1.44 1.20 3.21
C PHE A 94 0.02 1.72 3.07
N ASN A 95 -0.79 1.40 4.09
CA ASN A 95 -2.10 2.00 4.30
C ASN A 95 -1.94 3.32 5.04
N TYR A 96 -2.91 4.22 4.85
CA TYR A 96 -3.03 5.44 5.62
C TYR A 96 -4.51 5.71 5.88
N ARG A 97 -4.79 6.55 6.88
CA ARG A 97 -6.16 6.89 7.24
C ARG A 97 -6.85 7.66 6.12
N LEU A 98 -8.09 7.29 5.82
CA LEU A 98 -8.86 7.81 4.70
C LEU A 98 -10.05 8.64 5.18
N ALA A 99 -10.48 9.61 4.36
CA ALA A 99 -11.75 10.29 4.53
C ALA A 99 -12.90 9.34 4.13
N PRO A 100 -14.11 9.51 4.68
CA PRO A 100 -14.49 10.53 5.65
C PRO A 100 -14.23 10.16 7.11
N ALA A 101 -13.78 8.93 7.40
CA ALA A 101 -13.49 8.49 8.77
C ALA A 101 -12.38 9.34 9.41
N SER A 102 -11.41 9.77 8.61
CA SER A 102 -10.34 10.67 9.03
C SER A 102 -10.17 11.77 8.00
N ASN A 103 -9.83 12.97 8.46
CA ASN A 103 -9.70 14.14 7.59
C ASN A 103 -8.23 14.56 7.47
N PHE A 104 -7.95 15.44 6.50
CA PHE A 104 -6.67 16.12 6.42
C PHE A 104 -6.33 16.74 7.79
N PRO A 105 -5.11 16.63 8.33
CA PRO A 105 -3.91 16.10 7.65
C PRO A 105 -3.56 14.64 8.00
N ALA A 106 -4.53 13.81 8.38
CA ALA A 106 -4.28 12.44 8.84
C ALA A 106 -3.39 11.61 7.88
N PRO A 107 -3.62 11.59 6.55
CA PRO A 107 -2.73 10.84 5.65
C PRO A 107 -1.29 11.35 5.67
N LEU A 108 -1.08 12.64 5.81
CA LEU A 108 0.28 13.22 5.87
C LEU A 108 0.98 12.85 7.18
N GLU A 109 0.23 12.82 8.29
CA GLU A 109 0.77 12.37 9.57
C GLU A 109 1.20 10.91 9.49
N ASP A 110 0.39 10.06 8.85
CA ASP A 110 0.69 8.65 8.67
C ASP A 110 1.93 8.45 7.79
N LEU A 111 2.03 9.17 6.68
CA LEU A 111 3.22 9.14 5.83
C LEU A 111 4.48 9.54 6.62
N ASN A 112 4.39 10.56 7.45
CA ASN A 112 5.52 10.99 8.27
C ASN A 112 5.99 9.86 9.21
N GLN A 113 5.06 9.09 9.79
CA GLN A 113 5.42 7.94 10.63
C GLN A 113 6.10 6.84 9.84
N VAL A 114 5.70 6.58 8.60
CA VAL A 114 6.35 5.58 7.73
C VAL A 114 7.81 5.95 7.46
N ILE A 115 8.07 7.22 7.18
CA ILE A 115 9.42 7.71 6.85
C ILE A 115 10.33 7.68 8.08
N HIS A 116 9.80 7.91 9.24
CA HIS A 116 10.54 7.89 10.50
C HIS A 116 10.31 6.60 11.28
#